data_d39b95153d3a42c0aad8b9631888dde1
#
_entry.id   d39b95153d3a42c0aad8b9631888dde1
#
_cell.length_a   1.000
_cell.length_b   1.000
_cell.length_c   1.000
_cell.angle_alpha   90.00
_cell.angle_beta   90.00
_cell.angle_gamma   90.00
#
_symmetry.space_group_name_H-M   'P 1'
#
loop_
_entity.id
_entity.type
_entity.pdbx_description
1 polymer ?
#
loop_
_entity_poly.entity_id
_entity_poly.type
_entity_poly.pdbx_seq_one_letter_code
_entity_poly.pdbx_strand_id
1 'polypeptide(L)'
;MIKRFSVLYVGQIDLEDVGANGRDPDDRRYTNEQLAQTYEHAMALAKQMDDSGYHCLWAAEHHFQREGYECIPNLTLLGTHLAAHTKNLKFGAAFNIVPLWHPLRLAEDFSLGDILTGGRLIFGVGRGYQTREVETFG
;
A
#
# COMPACT_ATOMS: atom_id res chain seq x y z
N MET A 1 15.71 -22.92 8.67
CA MET A 1 15.68 -21.74 9.56
C MET A 1 15.16 -20.56 8.76
N ILE A 2 14.14 -19.86 9.25
CA ILE A 2 13.59 -18.64 8.60
C ILE A 2 14.65 -17.54 8.76
N LYS A 3 14.98 -16.85 7.65
CA LYS A 3 16.02 -15.82 7.62
C LYS A 3 15.48 -14.41 7.35
N ARG A 4 14.22 -14.31 6.90
CA ARG A 4 13.62 -13.04 6.51
C ARG A 4 12.17 -12.97 6.99
N PHE A 5 11.83 -11.86 7.62
CA PHE A 5 10.47 -11.56 8.06
C PHE A 5 9.97 -10.34 7.30
N SER A 6 8.70 -10.36 6.95
CA SER A 6 8.04 -9.28 6.24
C SER A 6 6.63 -9.11 6.77
N VAL A 7 6.04 -7.94 6.55
CA VAL A 7 4.67 -7.62 6.94
C VAL A 7 3.90 -7.22 5.69
N LEU A 8 2.64 -7.61 5.59
CA LEU A 8 1.69 -7.05 4.64
C LEU A 8 0.87 -5.97 5.36
N TYR A 9 0.90 -4.77 4.82
CA TYR A 9 0.09 -3.64 5.26
C TYR A 9 -0.95 -3.32 4.18
N VAL A 10 -2.19 -3.44 4.53
CA VAL A 10 -3.30 -3.23 3.57
C VAL A 10 -3.74 -1.77 3.45
N GLY A 11 -3.22 -0.90 4.31
CA GLY A 11 -3.57 0.52 4.30
C GLY A 11 -4.93 0.79 4.92
N GLN A 12 -4.98 0.81 6.24
CA GLN A 12 -6.22 1.10 6.97
C GLN A 12 -6.00 2.17 8.03
N ILE A 13 -7.08 2.87 8.35
CA ILE A 13 -7.16 3.75 9.51
C ILE A 13 -7.56 2.96 10.76
N ASP A 14 -7.58 3.62 11.93
CA ASP A 14 -8.23 3.09 13.11
C ASP A 14 -9.74 3.08 12.87
N LEU A 15 -10.27 1.87 12.67
CA LEU A 15 -11.69 1.68 12.38
C LEU A 15 -12.47 1.66 13.69
N GLU A 16 -13.23 2.71 13.92
CA GLU A 16 -14.27 2.70 14.93
C GLU A 16 -15.41 1.76 14.49
N ASP A 17 -16.09 1.17 15.43
CA ASP A 17 -17.32 0.41 15.14
C ASP A 17 -17.09 -0.85 14.28
N VAL A 18 -16.00 -1.59 14.56
CA VAL A 18 -15.73 -2.90 13.97
C VAL A 18 -16.30 -4.00 14.86
N GLY A 19 -17.05 -4.93 14.25
CA GLY A 19 -17.57 -6.12 14.94
C GLY A 19 -19.00 -6.46 14.54
N ALA A 20 -19.57 -7.52 15.17
CA ALA A 20 -20.85 -8.09 14.77
C ALA A 20 -22.05 -7.12 14.85
N ASN A 21 -21.95 -6.06 15.64
CA ASN A 21 -22.98 -5.02 15.81
C ASN A 21 -22.55 -3.68 15.22
N GLY A 22 -21.44 -3.67 14.48
CA GLY A 22 -20.94 -2.47 13.85
C GLY A 22 -21.74 -2.07 12.61
N ARG A 23 -21.46 -0.86 12.11
CA ARG A 23 -22.03 -0.41 10.83
C ARG A 23 -21.52 -1.28 9.70
N ASP A 24 -22.36 -1.52 8.68
CA ASP A 24 -21.94 -2.19 7.46
C ASP A 24 -20.68 -1.49 6.88
N PRO A 25 -19.64 -2.23 6.54
CA PRO A 25 -18.42 -1.64 5.95
C PRO A 25 -18.72 -0.73 4.77
N ASP A 26 -19.64 -1.08 3.89
CA ASP A 26 -19.98 -0.31 2.70
C ASP A 26 -20.69 1.02 3.01
N ASP A 27 -21.27 1.14 4.21
CA ASP A 27 -21.93 2.38 4.67
C ASP A 27 -20.97 3.38 5.33
N ARG A 28 -19.73 3.00 5.58
CA ARG A 28 -18.74 3.88 6.18
C ARG A 28 -18.27 4.93 5.19
N ARG A 29 -18.10 6.14 5.70
CA ARG A 29 -17.57 7.28 4.93
C ARG A 29 -16.71 8.12 5.85
N TYR A 30 -15.41 8.06 5.61
CA TYR A 30 -14.44 8.84 6.35
C TYR A 30 -14.01 10.07 5.57
N THR A 31 -13.58 11.11 6.29
CA THR A 31 -13.04 12.33 5.67
C THR A 31 -11.62 12.06 5.12
N ASN A 32 -11.15 12.91 4.23
CA ASN A 32 -9.79 12.80 3.70
C ASN A 32 -8.73 12.89 4.82
N GLU A 33 -8.95 13.71 5.84
CA GLU A 33 -8.08 13.85 6.99
C GLU A 33 -8.00 12.55 7.80
N GLN A 34 -9.12 11.87 7.97
CA GLN A 34 -9.16 10.55 8.62
C GLN A 34 -8.44 9.50 7.76
N LEU A 35 -8.72 9.46 6.45
CA LEU A 35 -8.06 8.52 5.53
C LEU A 35 -6.54 8.74 5.43
N ALA A 36 -6.08 9.98 5.62
CA ALA A 36 -4.64 10.30 5.62
C ALA A 36 -3.86 9.61 6.74
N GLN A 37 -4.51 9.20 7.84
CA GLN A 37 -3.89 8.43 8.92
C GLN A 37 -3.27 7.12 8.41
N THR A 38 -3.79 6.54 7.33
CA THR A 38 -3.20 5.37 6.67
C THR A 38 -1.71 5.56 6.37
N TYR A 39 -1.33 6.75 5.90
CA TYR A 39 0.06 7.03 5.51
C TYR A 39 0.95 7.34 6.72
N GLU A 40 0.38 7.90 7.77
CA GLU A 40 1.08 8.08 9.06
C GLU A 40 1.38 6.72 9.70
N HIS A 41 0.41 5.79 9.70
CA HIS A 41 0.60 4.42 10.16
C HIS A 41 1.64 3.67 9.32
N ALA A 42 1.58 3.80 7.99
CA ALA A 42 2.57 3.21 7.10
C ALA A 42 4.00 3.70 7.41
N MET A 43 4.16 5.00 7.66
CA MET A 43 5.46 5.60 7.99
C MET A 43 5.97 5.11 9.35
N ALA A 44 5.13 5.09 10.37
CA ALA A 44 5.50 4.59 11.70
C ALA A 44 5.91 3.12 11.64
N LEU A 45 5.11 2.30 10.94
CA LEU A 45 5.40 0.87 10.74
C LEU A 45 6.71 0.66 9.98
N ALA A 46 6.93 1.40 8.87
CA ALA A 46 8.14 1.28 8.07
C ALA A 46 9.41 1.59 8.88
N LYS A 47 9.40 2.65 9.69
CA LYS A 47 10.53 3.00 10.57
C LYS A 47 10.78 1.91 11.60
N GLN A 48 9.75 1.44 12.27
CA GLN A 48 9.88 0.38 13.27
C GLN A 48 10.41 -0.92 12.65
N MET A 49 9.93 -1.28 11.46
CA MET A 49 10.39 -2.45 10.73
C MET A 49 11.86 -2.34 10.30
N ASP A 50 12.28 -1.18 9.79
CA ASP A 50 13.67 -0.92 9.40
C ASP A 50 14.61 -1.04 10.60
N ASP A 51 14.26 -0.39 11.72
CA ASP A 51 15.03 -0.45 12.98
C ASP A 51 15.09 -1.87 13.58
N SER A 52 14.04 -2.68 13.36
CA SER A 52 13.96 -4.07 13.84
C SER A 52 14.54 -5.09 12.86
N GLY A 53 15.09 -4.66 11.73
CA GLY A 53 15.73 -5.53 10.74
C GLY A 53 14.77 -6.42 9.93
N TYR A 54 13.52 -6.01 9.76
CA TYR A 54 12.60 -6.67 8.83
C TYR A 54 13.07 -6.55 7.38
N HIS A 55 12.67 -7.51 6.56
CA HIS A 55 13.13 -7.57 5.18
C HIS A 55 12.33 -6.68 4.23
N CYS A 56 10.99 -6.73 4.32
CA CYS A 56 10.11 -6.04 3.39
C CYS A 56 8.78 -5.67 4.03
N LEU A 57 8.32 -4.45 3.76
CA LEU A 57 6.95 -4.04 3.92
C LEU A 57 6.23 -4.23 2.59
N TRP A 58 5.26 -5.15 2.55
CA TRP A 58 4.38 -5.36 1.41
C TRP A 58 3.14 -4.50 1.56
N ALA A 59 2.66 -3.92 0.47
CA ALA A 59 1.41 -3.19 0.47
C ALA A 59 0.51 -3.62 -0.70
N ALA A 60 -0.81 -3.52 -0.50
CA ALA A 60 -1.82 -3.82 -1.51
C ALA A 60 -2.32 -2.52 -2.17
N GLU A 61 -2.54 -2.57 -3.49
CA GLU A 61 -3.14 -1.47 -4.25
C GLU A 61 -4.65 -1.63 -4.28
N HIS A 62 -5.35 -0.58 -3.82
CA HIS A 62 -6.80 -0.48 -3.91
C HIS A 62 -7.24 0.96 -4.10
N HIS A 63 -8.39 1.14 -4.76
CA HIS A 63 -8.87 2.45 -5.17
C HIS A 63 -10.30 2.72 -4.65
N PHE A 64 -10.61 4.01 -4.43
CA PHE A 64 -11.95 4.50 -4.08
C PHE A 64 -12.51 3.95 -2.75
N GLN A 65 -11.65 3.61 -1.82
CA GLN A 65 -11.99 2.97 -0.54
C GLN A 65 -12.30 4.01 0.55
N ARG A 66 -13.49 4.58 0.52
CA ARG A 66 -13.94 5.55 1.53
C ARG A 66 -14.28 4.92 2.88
N GLU A 67 -14.30 3.61 2.92
CA GLU A 67 -14.63 2.78 4.07
C GLU A 67 -13.49 2.70 5.10
N GLY A 68 -12.32 3.26 4.80
CA GLY A 68 -11.19 3.38 5.73
C GLY A 68 -10.28 2.16 5.80
N TYR A 69 -10.41 1.20 4.90
CA TYR A 69 -9.49 0.07 4.72
C TYR A 69 -9.05 -0.02 3.25
N GLU A 70 -7.90 -0.64 2.99
CA GLU A 70 -7.33 -0.80 1.64
C GLU A 70 -7.16 0.55 0.91
N CYS A 71 -6.63 1.56 1.62
CA CYS A 71 -6.64 2.96 1.15
C CYS A 71 -5.37 3.38 0.40
N ILE A 72 -4.64 2.47 -0.24
CA ILE A 72 -3.39 2.78 -0.92
C ILE A 72 -3.54 2.67 -2.44
N PRO A 73 -3.71 3.78 -3.16
CA PRO A 73 -3.93 3.76 -4.60
C PRO A 73 -2.66 3.71 -5.45
N ASN A 74 -1.47 3.94 -4.87
CA ASN A 74 -0.20 3.93 -5.61
C ASN A 74 0.95 3.43 -4.73
N LEU A 75 1.38 2.20 -5.00
CA LEU A 75 2.41 1.52 -4.21
C LEU A 75 3.81 2.05 -4.48
N THR A 76 4.10 2.45 -5.72
CA THR A 76 5.41 3.00 -6.11
C THR A 76 5.66 4.34 -5.43
N LEU A 77 4.65 5.21 -5.44
CA LEU A 77 4.73 6.53 -4.80
C LEU A 77 4.91 6.38 -3.28
N LEU A 78 4.08 5.54 -2.64
CA LEU A 78 4.19 5.27 -1.21
C LEU A 78 5.55 4.65 -0.87
N GLY A 79 5.96 3.60 -1.57
CA GLY A 79 7.23 2.91 -1.34
C GLY A 79 8.43 3.85 -1.48
N THR A 80 8.42 4.74 -2.47
CA THR A 80 9.49 5.75 -2.66
C THR A 80 9.50 6.75 -1.50
N HIS A 81 8.33 7.21 -1.05
CA HIS A 81 8.22 8.09 0.11
C HIS A 81 8.76 7.44 1.38
N LEU A 82 8.34 6.22 1.69
CA LEU A 82 8.81 5.50 2.89
C LEU A 82 10.30 5.19 2.82
N ALA A 83 10.82 4.89 1.62
CA ALA A 83 12.23 4.62 1.42
C ALA A 83 13.13 5.82 1.73
N ALA A 84 12.65 7.04 1.51
CA ALA A 84 13.38 8.26 1.86
C ALA A 84 13.59 8.42 3.39
N HIS A 85 12.80 7.71 4.21
CA HIS A 85 12.83 7.76 5.67
C HIS A 85 13.35 6.47 6.33
N THR A 86 13.83 5.51 5.54
CA THR A 86 14.36 4.22 6.00
C THR A 86 15.70 3.92 5.31
N LYS A 87 16.46 2.96 5.83
CA LYS A 87 17.82 2.66 5.33
C LYS A 87 17.90 1.36 4.54
N ASN A 88 17.30 0.29 5.07
CA ASN A 88 17.49 -1.08 4.57
C ASN A 88 16.19 -1.77 4.16
N LEU A 89 15.05 -1.34 4.70
CA LEU A 89 13.74 -1.94 4.44
C LEU A 89 13.41 -1.88 2.95
N LYS A 90 12.94 -3.00 2.42
CA LYS A 90 12.39 -3.09 1.07
C LYS A 90 10.88 -2.81 1.08
N PHE A 91 10.37 -2.39 -0.07
CA PHE A 91 8.96 -2.09 -0.26
C PHE A 91 8.44 -2.91 -1.44
N GLY A 92 7.47 -3.77 -1.18
CA GLY A 92 6.93 -4.70 -2.17
C GLY A 92 5.48 -4.42 -2.50
N ALA A 93 5.14 -4.51 -3.78
CA ALA A 93 3.75 -4.51 -4.22
C ALA A 93 3.14 -5.92 -4.07
N ALA A 94 2.02 -6.02 -3.34
CA ALA A 94 1.30 -7.26 -3.16
C ALA A 94 -0.23 -7.06 -3.23
N PHE A 95 -0.71 -6.60 -4.40
CA PHE A 95 -0.02 -6.49 -5.68
C PHE A 95 -0.31 -5.15 -6.35
N ASN A 96 0.52 -4.73 -7.31
CA ASN A 96 0.15 -3.67 -8.24
C ASN A 96 -0.85 -4.22 -9.26
N ILE A 97 -1.99 -3.56 -9.42
CA ILE A 97 -3.09 -4.03 -10.28
C ILE A 97 -2.82 -3.61 -11.73
N VAL A 98 -2.02 -4.40 -12.42
CA VAL A 98 -1.48 -4.05 -13.76
C VAL A 98 -2.54 -3.62 -14.77
N PRO A 99 -3.75 -4.26 -14.84
CA PRO A 99 -4.77 -3.83 -15.80
C PRO A 99 -5.30 -2.41 -15.62
N LEU A 100 -5.08 -1.79 -14.46
CA LEU A 100 -5.52 -0.42 -14.17
C LEU A 100 -4.50 0.63 -14.60
N TRP A 101 -3.35 0.21 -15.14
CA TRP A 101 -2.25 1.09 -15.49
C TRP A 101 -1.94 1.08 -16.99
N HIS A 102 -1.56 2.23 -17.50
CA HIS A 102 -0.92 2.27 -18.81
C HIS A 102 0.47 1.63 -18.70
N PRO A 103 0.79 0.58 -19.50
CA PRO A 103 1.97 -0.26 -19.28
C PRO A 103 3.31 0.50 -19.34
N LEU A 104 3.44 1.48 -20.24
CA LEU A 104 4.66 2.31 -20.32
C LEU A 104 4.82 3.20 -19.09
N ARG A 105 3.73 3.80 -18.59
CA ARG A 105 3.79 4.63 -17.38
C ARG A 105 4.15 3.81 -16.16
N LEU A 106 3.56 2.63 -16.03
CA LEU A 106 3.89 1.71 -14.94
C LEU A 106 5.38 1.32 -14.96
N ALA A 107 5.92 1.01 -16.15
CA ALA A 107 7.33 0.66 -16.31
C ALA A 107 8.25 1.84 -15.95
N GLU A 108 7.91 3.06 -16.38
CA GLU A 108 8.66 4.28 -16.03
C GLU A 108 8.64 4.54 -14.53
N ASP A 109 7.45 4.48 -13.90
CA ASP A 109 7.29 4.77 -12.48
C ASP A 109 8.07 3.77 -11.60
N PHE A 110 8.02 2.47 -11.93
CA PHE A 110 8.80 1.47 -11.19
C PHE A 110 10.31 1.61 -11.44
N SER A 111 10.72 1.89 -12.67
CA SER A 111 12.15 2.10 -12.99
C SER A 111 12.71 3.31 -12.25
N LEU A 112 11.99 4.42 -12.25
CA LEU A 112 12.38 5.62 -11.53
C LEU A 112 12.36 5.37 -10.01
N GLY A 113 11.33 4.73 -9.50
CA GLY A 113 11.19 4.38 -8.09
C GLY A 113 12.32 3.46 -7.62
N ASP A 114 12.74 2.49 -8.42
CA ASP A 114 13.87 1.61 -8.10
C ASP A 114 15.18 2.41 -7.97
N ILE A 115 15.44 3.32 -8.90
CA ILE A 115 16.60 4.23 -8.85
C ILE A 115 16.55 5.10 -7.58
N LEU A 116 15.42 5.75 -7.31
CA LEU A 116 15.27 6.67 -6.17
C LEU A 116 15.39 5.95 -4.82
N THR A 117 15.00 4.69 -4.75
CA THR A 117 15.07 3.88 -3.53
C THR A 117 16.38 3.09 -3.39
N GLY A 118 17.26 3.14 -4.39
CA GLY A 118 18.52 2.39 -4.40
C GLY A 118 18.30 0.87 -4.46
N GLY A 119 17.37 0.40 -5.31
CA GLY A 119 17.08 -1.02 -5.51
C GLY A 119 16.24 -1.65 -4.40
N ARG A 120 15.44 -0.87 -3.69
CA ARG A 120 14.62 -1.37 -2.57
C ARG A 120 13.14 -1.58 -2.91
N LEU A 121 12.71 -1.32 -4.16
CA LEU A 121 11.38 -1.69 -4.61
C LEU A 121 11.34 -3.14 -5.10
N ILE A 122 10.21 -3.82 -4.85
CA ILE A 122 9.91 -5.15 -5.37
C ILE A 122 8.62 -5.07 -6.16
N PHE A 123 8.71 -5.32 -7.46
CA PHE A 123 7.58 -5.26 -8.38
C PHE A 123 6.77 -6.56 -8.30
N GLY A 124 5.69 -6.54 -7.54
CA GLY A 124 4.71 -7.62 -7.51
C GLY A 124 3.45 -7.24 -8.29
N VAL A 125 2.94 -8.13 -9.13
CA VAL A 125 1.85 -7.85 -10.05
C VAL A 125 0.63 -8.73 -9.83
N GLY A 126 -0.54 -8.15 -9.97
CA GLY A 126 -1.82 -8.83 -9.87
C GLY A 126 -2.81 -8.34 -10.93
N ARG A 127 -3.88 -9.12 -11.13
CA ARG A 127 -4.92 -8.77 -12.10
C ARG A 127 -6.02 -7.87 -11.53
N GLY A 128 -6.07 -7.74 -10.20
CA GLY A 128 -7.23 -7.14 -9.52
C GLY A 128 -8.45 -8.06 -9.46
N TYR A 129 -9.42 -7.68 -8.65
CA TYR A 129 -10.66 -8.44 -8.46
C TYR A 129 -11.85 -7.57 -8.06
N GLN A 130 -11.63 -6.33 -7.64
CA GLN A 130 -12.71 -5.45 -7.19
C GLN A 130 -13.46 -4.85 -8.37
N THR A 131 -14.76 -5.13 -8.47
CA THR A 131 -15.64 -4.61 -9.52
C THR A 131 -15.64 -3.08 -9.56
N ARG A 132 -15.67 -2.43 -8.41
CA ARG A 132 -15.61 -0.95 -8.28
C ARG A 132 -14.41 -0.35 -9.01
N GLU A 133 -13.25 -0.97 -8.87
CA GLU A 133 -12.01 -0.50 -9.48
C GLU A 133 -12.05 -0.67 -11.00
N VAL A 134 -12.40 -1.87 -11.46
CA VAL A 134 -12.47 -2.22 -12.88
C VAL A 134 -13.50 -1.35 -13.62
N GLU A 135 -14.69 -1.16 -13.07
CA GLU A 135 -15.74 -0.35 -13.68
C GLU A 135 -15.39 1.15 -13.73
N THR A 136 -14.61 1.63 -12.78
CA THR A 136 -14.22 3.05 -12.74
C THR A 136 -13.08 3.37 -13.69
N PHE A 137 -12.12 2.48 -13.83
CA PHE A 137 -10.98 2.68 -14.73
C PHE A 137 -11.27 2.26 -16.19
N GLY A 138 -12.27 1.44 -16.45
CA GLY A 138 -12.69 0.98 -17.77
C GLY A 138 -12.09 -0.37 -18.15
#